data_d782376133c231eff99f8754addc2a80
#
_entry.id   d782376133c231eff99f8754addc2a80
#
_cell.length_a   1.000
_cell.length_b   1.000
_cell.length_c   1.000
_cell.angle_alpha   90.00
_cell.angle_beta   90.00
_cell.angle_gamma   90.00
#
_symmetry.space_group_name_H-M   'P 1'
#
loop_
_entity.id
_entity.type
_entity.pdbx_description
1 polymer ?
#
loop_
_entity_poly.entity_id
_entity_poly.type
_entity_poly.pdbx_seq_one_letter_code
_entity_poly.pdbx_strand_id
1 'polypeptide(L)'
;MRLLLVHPSALMYSEIFLRLEPLGLERVAGAARDAGHEVRVVDLQVTGRRQLRDEVRSFRPQALGVSLNYLANIPEAIELAAEVKRAVPGCFVFFGGHSVSFVAEEVLEQAEEAVDAVVRGEGEPAVPPLLAAIRDGGVSGVPGIVTADGRGPAPLMVHSIDSPTPARDLMRNRRRYFIGELDPCASVEFTRGCPWDCSFCSAWTFYGRSYRKASPEAAAADLAGIREPNVFIVDDVAFIRPEHGDAIAAEVERRRIRKRYYLETRSDVLLRHPEVFERWARLGLRYMFLGMEAIDAEGLELYRKRVSPDENLRALRTARRLGIKVAINLIVDPAWDEERFRVVREFALAVPEIVHFTVMTPYPGTEIWHTESRRLTTRDYRLFDIQHAVVPTALPLERFYEELVRTQAVINRKHLGLRTAFGAARVLGRNLLHGQTNFARMLWKFNQVYNPRRQIADHTRPVRYELPLPQHLDVTDRRQLYVHTRGATQGAPGRRTTE
;
A
#
# COMPACT_ATOMS: atom_id res chain seq x y z
N MET A 1 2.06 22.40 18.52
CA MET A 1 2.04 22.92 17.12
C MET A 1 0.74 22.51 16.44
N ARG A 2 0.33 23.25 15.40
CA ARG A 2 -0.76 22.85 14.50
C ARG A 2 -0.20 22.02 13.35
N LEU A 3 -0.53 20.73 13.33
CA LEU A 3 -0.10 19.76 12.31
C LEU A 3 -1.27 19.43 11.39
N LEU A 4 -1.09 19.61 10.09
CA LEU A 4 -2.01 19.11 9.07
C LEU A 4 -1.39 17.88 8.40
N LEU A 5 -2.08 16.74 8.46
CA LEU A 5 -1.69 15.53 7.79
C LEU A 5 -2.56 15.31 6.56
N VAL A 6 -1.94 14.94 5.44
CA VAL A 6 -2.61 14.76 4.15
C VAL A 6 -2.30 13.40 3.57
N HIS A 7 -3.35 12.67 3.16
CA HIS A 7 -3.23 11.53 2.26
C HIS A 7 -3.54 12.01 0.84
N PRO A 8 -2.70 11.71 -0.17
CA PRO A 8 -2.90 12.14 -1.56
C PRO A 8 -4.11 11.45 -2.21
N SER A 9 -4.41 11.85 -3.44
CA SER A 9 -5.52 11.32 -4.23
C SER A 9 -5.35 9.81 -4.49
N ALA A 10 -6.49 9.12 -4.65
CA ALA A 10 -6.47 7.72 -5.03
C ALA A 10 -5.87 7.53 -6.43
N LEU A 11 -5.11 6.47 -6.62
CA LEU A 11 -4.64 6.08 -7.94
C LEU A 11 -5.82 5.57 -8.77
N MET A 12 -5.83 5.95 -10.05
CA MET A 12 -6.94 5.71 -10.95
C MET A 12 -7.35 4.23 -11.05
N TYR A 13 -6.36 3.33 -11.09
CA TYR A 13 -6.62 1.90 -11.23
C TYR A 13 -7.03 1.23 -9.91
N SER A 14 -6.48 1.66 -8.79
CA SER A 14 -6.86 1.12 -7.47
C SER A 14 -8.22 1.63 -7.02
N GLU A 15 -8.54 2.90 -7.29
CA GLU A 15 -9.81 3.53 -6.85
C GLU A 15 -11.08 2.82 -7.39
N ILE A 16 -10.93 1.95 -8.41
CA ILE A 16 -12.04 1.15 -8.93
C ILE A 16 -12.42 0.06 -7.95
N PHE A 17 -11.42 -0.64 -7.38
CA PHE A 17 -11.64 -1.83 -6.58
C PHE A 17 -11.65 -1.54 -5.09
N LEU A 18 -10.92 -0.51 -4.67
CA LEU A 18 -10.75 -0.20 -3.25
C LEU A 18 -10.45 1.29 -3.05
N ARG A 19 -10.82 1.74 -1.88
CA ARG A 19 -10.40 3.00 -1.29
C ARG A 19 -10.26 2.74 0.20
N LEU A 20 -9.04 2.63 0.67
CA LEU A 20 -8.75 2.19 2.03
C LEU A 20 -8.56 3.38 2.96
N GLU A 21 -9.02 3.21 4.19
CA GLU A 21 -8.75 4.11 5.29
C GLU A 21 -7.23 4.18 5.53
N PRO A 22 -6.63 5.37 5.60
CA PRO A 22 -5.18 5.51 5.70
C PRO A 22 -4.68 5.27 7.14
N LEU A 23 -4.78 4.04 7.61
CA LEU A 23 -4.53 3.64 9.01
C LEU A 23 -3.16 4.09 9.53
N GLY A 24 -2.09 4.00 8.71
CA GLY A 24 -0.76 4.47 9.08
C GLY A 24 -0.74 5.97 9.38
N LEU A 25 -1.47 6.77 8.60
CA LEU A 25 -1.59 8.21 8.83
C LEU A 25 -2.39 8.51 10.11
N GLU A 26 -3.42 7.72 10.40
CA GLU A 26 -4.19 7.84 11.65
C GLU A 26 -3.36 7.50 12.88
N ARG A 27 -2.44 6.52 12.78
CA ARG A 27 -1.49 6.21 13.86
C ARG A 27 -0.48 7.34 14.09
N VAL A 28 0.06 7.92 13.01
CA VAL A 28 0.93 9.11 13.10
C VAL A 28 0.17 10.29 13.72
N ALA A 29 -1.10 10.50 13.33
CA ALA A 29 -1.94 11.51 13.93
C ALA A 29 -2.17 11.27 15.43
N GLY A 30 -2.38 10.02 15.83
CA GLY A 30 -2.47 9.60 17.23
C GLY A 30 -1.20 9.93 17.99
N ALA A 31 -0.03 9.54 17.48
CA ALA A 31 1.27 9.82 18.09
C ALA A 31 1.52 11.31 18.28
N ALA A 32 1.21 12.13 17.27
CA ALA A 32 1.37 13.57 17.35
C ALA A 32 0.40 14.20 18.37
N ARG A 33 -0.84 13.71 18.44
CA ARG A 33 -1.84 14.17 19.41
C ARG A 33 -1.46 13.80 20.84
N ASP A 34 -0.96 12.57 21.06
CA ASP A 34 -0.47 12.11 22.36
C ASP A 34 0.74 12.94 22.84
N ALA A 35 1.52 13.49 21.92
CA ALA A 35 2.61 14.44 22.19
C ALA A 35 2.12 15.91 22.40
N GLY A 36 0.81 16.14 22.47
CA GLY A 36 0.23 17.45 22.77
C GLY A 36 0.11 18.40 21.58
N HIS A 37 0.13 17.88 20.34
CA HIS A 37 -0.07 18.69 19.14
C HIS A 37 -1.55 18.75 18.73
N GLU A 38 -1.98 19.90 18.16
CA GLU A 38 -3.27 20.02 17.51
C GLU A 38 -3.17 19.44 16.10
N VAL A 39 -3.95 18.40 15.79
CA VAL A 39 -3.83 17.64 14.55
C VAL A 39 -5.12 17.67 13.77
N ARG A 40 -5.03 17.91 12.46
CA ARG A 40 -6.10 17.71 11.48
C ARG A 40 -5.62 16.76 10.38
N VAL A 41 -6.58 16.03 9.80
CA VAL A 41 -6.31 15.08 8.72
C VAL A 41 -7.23 15.37 7.53
N VAL A 42 -6.64 15.41 6.34
CA VAL A 42 -7.35 15.50 5.06
C VAL A 42 -6.96 14.31 4.19
N ASP A 43 -7.94 13.53 3.77
CA ASP A 43 -7.73 12.44 2.84
C ASP A 43 -8.34 12.80 1.47
N LEU A 44 -7.47 13.03 0.48
CA LEU A 44 -7.87 13.41 -0.87
C LEU A 44 -8.50 12.25 -1.65
N GLN A 45 -8.40 11.01 -1.17
CA GLN A 45 -9.15 9.89 -1.76
C GLN A 45 -10.67 10.08 -1.63
N VAL A 46 -11.11 10.70 -0.53
CA VAL A 46 -12.53 10.85 -0.17
C VAL A 46 -12.99 12.30 -0.13
N THR A 47 -12.05 13.25 -0.29
CA THR A 47 -12.34 14.69 -0.33
C THR A 47 -11.75 15.29 -1.62
N GLY A 48 -11.87 16.59 -1.80
CA GLY A 48 -11.28 17.27 -2.94
C GLY A 48 -10.25 18.33 -2.49
N ARG A 49 -9.44 18.80 -3.43
CA ARG A 49 -8.45 19.88 -3.20
C ARG A 49 -9.06 21.16 -2.63
N ARG A 50 -10.35 21.42 -2.88
CA ARG A 50 -11.07 22.57 -2.26
C ARG A 50 -11.06 22.45 -0.74
N GLN A 51 -11.42 21.28 -0.20
CA GLN A 51 -11.42 21.07 1.25
C GLN A 51 -10.02 21.23 1.85
N LEU A 52 -8.97 20.75 1.17
CA LEU A 52 -7.60 20.99 1.61
C LEU A 52 -7.28 22.48 1.70
N ARG A 53 -7.63 23.27 0.68
CA ARG A 53 -7.44 24.73 0.69
C ARG A 53 -8.18 25.40 1.83
N ASP A 54 -9.41 24.98 2.09
CA ASP A 54 -10.22 25.53 3.18
C ASP A 54 -9.61 25.19 4.56
N GLU A 55 -9.11 23.96 4.75
CA GLU A 55 -8.39 23.56 5.96
C GLU A 55 -7.08 24.34 6.12
N VAL A 56 -6.29 24.51 5.08
CA VAL A 56 -5.04 25.30 5.12
C VAL A 56 -5.32 26.74 5.52
N ARG A 57 -6.34 27.38 4.95
CA ARG A 57 -6.70 28.77 5.27
C ARG A 57 -7.19 28.94 6.70
N SER A 58 -8.06 28.03 7.17
CA SER A 58 -8.68 28.15 8.51
C SER A 58 -7.75 27.69 9.62
N PHE A 59 -6.98 26.63 9.39
CA PHE A 59 -6.12 26.03 10.39
C PHE A 59 -4.74 26.69 10.46
N ARG A 60 -4.25 27.24 9.33
CA ARG A 60 -2.90 27.84 9.20
C ARG A 60 -1.83 26.93 9.82
N PRO A 61 -1.60 25.73 9.24
CA PRO A 61 -0.71 24.74 9.83
C PRO A 61 0.72 25.30 9.98
N GLN A 62 1.37 24.96 11.09
CA GLN A 62 2.79 25.20 11.31
C GLN A 62 3.65 24.09 10.73
N ALA A 63 3.07 22.88 10.61
CA ALA A 63 3.67 21.76 9.91
C ALA A 63 2.63 21.06 9.03
N LEU A 64 3.07 20.60 7.85
CA LEU A 64 2.32 19.75 6.91
C LEU A 64 3.05 18.44 6.74
N GLY A 65 2.38 17.32 7.00
CA GLY A 65 2.88 15.98 6.67
C GLY A 65 2.07 15.35 5.54
N VAL A 66 2.72 14.81 4.51
CA VAL A 66 2.06 14.09 3.40
C VAL A 66 2.48 12.63 3.42
N SER A 67 1.49 11.71 3.41
CA SER A 67 1.73 10.26 3.42
C SER A 67 1.86 9.72 2.00
N LEU A 68 3.01 9.15 1.64
CA LEU A 68 3.35 8.66 0.31
C LEU A 68 3.62 7.15 0.33
N ASN A 69 2.56 6.37 0.19
CA ASN A 69 2.64 4.91 0.10
C ASN A 69 2.85 4.42 -1.35
N TYR A 70 2.62 5.28 -2.34
CA TYR A 70 2.79 4.99 -3.76
C TYR A 70 3.67 6.03 -4.42
N LEU A 71 4.64 5.59 -5.23
CA LEU A 71 5.51 6.49 -6.00
C LEU A 71 4.71 7.40 -6.94
N ALA A 72 3.63 6.87 -7.51
CA ALA A 72 2.78 7.61 -8.44
C ALA A 72 2.12 8.88 -7.84
N ASN A 73 2.10 9.00 -6.51
CA ASN A 73 1.59 10.19 -5.84
C ASN A 73 2.65 11.27 -5.58
N ILE A 74 3.93 11.01 -5.80
CA ILE A 74 5.02 11.97 -5.53
C ILE A 74 4.83 13.28 -6.28
N PRO A 75 4.53 13.31 -7.60
CA PRO A 75 4.29 14.56 -8.33
C PRO A 75 3.16 15.40 -7.72
N GLU A 76 2.03 14.77 -7.38
CA GLU A 76 0.92 15.47 -6.73
C GLU A 76 1.32 16.04 -5.37
N ALA A 77 2.07 15.29 -4.58
CA ALA A 77 2.51 15.73 -3.26
C ALA A 77 3.44 16.94 -3.32
N ILE A 78 4.38 16.97 -4.26
CA ILE A 78 5.27 18.14 -4.45
C ILE A 78 4.46 19.38 -4.83
N GLU A 79 3.49 19.23 -5.74
CA GLU A 79 2.60 20.34 -6.11
C GLU A 79 1.77 20.85 -4.93
N LEU A 80 1.23 19.93 -4.10
CA LEU A 80 0.48 20.26 -2.88
C LEU A 80 1.36 20.99 -1.85
N ALA A 81 2.59 20.51 -1.66
CA ALA A 81 3.55 21.13 -0.77
C ALA A 81 3.84 22.59 -1.18
N ALA A 82 4.12 22.82 -2.46
CA ALA A 82 4.34 24.15 -3.01
C ALA A 82 3.09 25.05 -2.88
N GLU A 83 1.88 24.51 -3.07
CA GLU A 83 0.62 25.25 -2.88
C GLU A 83 0.47 25.69 -1.40
N VAL A 84 0.75 24.79 -0.46
CA VAL A 84 0.64 25.10 0.97
C VAL A 84 1.70 26.11 1.43
N LYS A 85 2.95 25.98 1.00
CA LYS A 85 4.00 26.96 1.33
C LYS A 85 3.69 28.36 0.81
N ARG A 86 3.10 28.48 -0.39
CA ARG A 86 2.63 29.78 -0.91
C ARG A 86 1.49 30.37 -0.06
N ALA A 87 0.57 29.51 0.42
CA ALA A 87 -0.58 29.94 1.21
C ALA A 87 -0.23 30.26 2.68
N VAL A 88 0.75 29.56 3.24
CA VAL A 88 1.24 29.70 4.62
C VAL A 88 2.76 29.72 4.62
N PRO A 89 3.39 30.88 4.31
CA PRO A 89 4.84 31.00 4.40
C PRO A 89 5.34 30.63 5.80
N GLY A 90 6.42 29.84 5.86
CA GLY A 90 6.98 29.31 7.11
C GLY A 90 6.34 28.01 7.60
N CYS A 91 5.36 27.45 6.90
CA CYS A 91 4.90 26.08 7.16
C CYS A 91 6.02 25.08 6.85
N PHE A 92 6.40 24.28 7.83
CA PHE A 92 7.37 23.19 7.64
C PHE A 92 6.68 22.02 6.95
N VAL A 93 7.18 21.60 5.81
CA VAL A 93 6.59 20.52 5.01
C VAL A 93 7.47 19.28 5.05
N PHE A 94 6.90 18.16 5.44
CA PHE A 94 7.60 16.88 5.39
C PHE A 94 6.76 15.80 4.68
N PHE A 95 7.46 14.89 4.01
CA PHE A 95 6.86 13.68 3.44
C PHE A 95 7.22 12.49 4.29
N GLY A 96 6.37 11.47 4.29
CA GLY A 96 6.62 10.19 4.93
C GLY A 96 5.80 9.10 4.27
N GLY A 97 6.01 7.86 4.69
CA GLY A 97 5.34 6.69 4.16
C GLY A 97 6.27 5.71 3.46
N HIS A 98 5.69 4.62 3.01
CA HIS A 98 6.44 3.46 2.55
C HIS A 98 7.35 3.77 1.34
N SER A 99 6.76 4.27 0.25
CA SER A 99 7.50 4.44 -1.00
C SER A 99 8.54 5.56 -0.95
N VAL A 100 8.22 6.69 -0.32
CA VAL A 100 9.16 7.82 -0.24
C VAL A 100 10.38 7.50 0.61
N SER A 101 10.29 6.54 1.51
CA SER A 101 11.42 6.09 2.35
C SER A 101 12.60 5.52 1.54
N PHE A 102 12.36 5.10 0.30
CA PHE A 102 13.38 4.53 -0.57
C PHE A 102 13.98 5.53 -1.57
N VAL A 103 13.37 6.72 -1.69
CA VAL A 103 13.74 7.77 -2.65
C VAL A 103 13.76 9.15 -1.99
N ALA A 104 14.16 9.22 -0.72
CA ALA A 104 14.01 10.41 0.11
C ALA A 104 14.84 11.59 -0.40
N GLU A 105 16.12 11.36 -0.70
CA GLU A 105 17.04 12.38 -1.17
C GLU A 105 16.65 12.93 -2.55
N GLU A 106 16.27 12.03 -3.42
CA GLU A 106 15.90 12.35 -4.79
C GLU A 106 14.59 13.15 -4.86
N VAL A 107 13.67 12.86 -3.93
CA VAL A 107 12.44 13.63 -3.81
C VAL A 107 12.71 15.02 -3.25
N LEU A 108 13.61 15.16 -2.27
CA LEU A 108 14.01 16.47 -1.73
C LEU A 108 14.70 17.32 -2.80
N GLU A 109 15.61 16.72 -3.58
CA GLU A 109 16.30 17.40 -4.68
C GLU A 109 15.31 17.96 -5.71
N GLN A 110 14.31 17.16 -6.12
CA GLN A 110 13.32 17.57 -7.11
C GLN A 110 12.23 18.50 -6.57
N ALA A 111 11.94 18.41 -5.27
CA ALA A 111 10.96 19.26 -4.62
C ALA A 111 11.50 20.63 -4.25
N GLU A 112 12.84 20.79 -4.29
CA GLU A 112 13.51 22.05 -3.95
C GLU A 112 13.01 22.60 -2.59
N GLU A 113 12.64 23.88 -2.52
CA GLU A 113 12.15 24.52 -1.31
C GLU A 113 10.71 24.14 -0.91
N ALA A 114 10.01 23.35 -1.73
CA ALA A 114 8.64 22.94 -1.44
C ALA A 114 8.56 21.93 -0.29
N VAL A 115 9.62 21.15 -0.04
CA VAL A 115 9.67 20.11 0.99
C VAL A 115 10.92 20.28 1.84
N ASP A 116 10.75 20.37 3.15
CA ASP A 116 11.86 20.60 4.09
C ASP A 116 12.51 19.30 4.57
N ALA A 117 11.73 18.22 4.63
CA ALA A 117 12.24 16.94 5.13
C ALA A 117 11.47 15.74 4.58
N VAL A 118 12.11 14.56 4.62
CA VAL A 118 11.46 13.26 4.44
C VAL A 118 11.66 12.42 5.68
N VAL A 119 10.58 11.85 6.19
CA VAL A 119 10.57 10.86 7.27
C VAL A 119 10.72 9.48 6.64
N ARG A 120 11.85 8.83 6.85
CA ARG A 120 12.11 7.45 6.43
C ARG A 120 11.69 6.47 7.51
N GLY A 121 11.14 5.33 7.09
CA GLY A 121 10.67 4.29 8.00
C GLY A 121 9.31 4.61 8.63
N GLU A 122 9.10 4.15 9.85
CA GLU A 122 7.83 4.30 10.55
C GLU A 122 7.67 5.71 11.13
N GLY A 123 6.50 6.30 10.89
CA GLY A 123 6.25 7.70 11.26
C GLY A 123 5.90 7.91 12.73
N GLU A 124 5.34 6.90 13.40
CA GLU A 124 4.89 7.00 14.78
C GLU A 124 6.03 7.41 15.76
N PRO A 125 7.22 6.80 15.69
CA PRO A 125 8.34 7.19 16.55
C PRO A 125 9.09 8.44 16.06
N ALA A 126 8.94 8.82 14.78
CA ALA A 126 9.73 9.88 14.17
C ALA A 126 9.03 11.26 14.20
N VAL A 127 7.70 11.30 14.01
CA VAL A 127 6.96 12.57 13.86
C VAL A 127 6.91 13.39 15.15
N PRO A 128 6.63 12.84 16.34
CA PRO A 128 6.64 13.65 17.57
C PRO A 128 7.99 14.33 17.85
N PRO A 129 9.15 13.67 17.80
CA PRO A 129 10.43 14.36 17.98
C PRO A 129 10.76 15.32 16.83
N LEU A 130 10.31 15.05 15.58
CA LEU A 130 10.44 16.00 14.48
C LEU A 130 9.71 17.31 14.80
N LEU A 131 8.46 17.24 15.27
CA LEU A 131 7.67 18.42 15.62
C LEU A 131 8.28 19.24 16.78
N ALA A 132 8.92 18.56 17.73
CA ALA A 132 9.70 19.25 18.77
C ALA A 132 10.93 19.95 18.18
N ALA A 133 11.69 19.25 17.33
CA ALA A 133 12.89 19.78 16.69
C ALA A 133 12.63 20.95 15.74
N ILE A 134 11.48 20.99 15.06
CA ILE A 134 11.06 22.14 14.23
C ILE A 134 10.96 23.41 15.08
N ARG A 135 10.47 23.29 16.31
CA ARG A 135 10.34 24.43 17.23
C ARG A 135 11.68 24.88 17.82
N ASP A 136 12.54 23.91 18.13
CA ASP A 136 13.73 24.14 18.95
C ASP A 136 15.02 24.29 18.08
N GLY A 137 14.93 23.99 16.78
CA GLY A 137 16.06 23.97 15.81
C GLY A 137 16.93 22.70 15.98
N GLY A 138 17.03 21.83 15.02
CA GLY A 138 17.83 20.62 15.13
C GLY A 138 17.21 19.40 14.44
N VAL A 139 16.45 19.66 13.40
CA VAL A 139 15.72 18.64 12.61
C VAL A 139 16.61 17.51 12.12
N SER A 140 17.84 17.83 11.70
CA SER A 140 18.82 16.85 11.18
C SER A 140 19.29 15.82 12.22
N GLY A 141 19.11 16.09 13.52
CA GLY A 141 19.43 15.15 14.59
C GLY A 141 18.34 14.10 14.88
N VAL A 142 17.17 14.23 14.27
CA VAL A 142 16.04 13.33 14.54
C VAL A 142 16.18 12.01 13.76
N PRO A 143 16.06 10.84 14.39
CA PRO A 143 16.16 9.56 13.73
C PRO A 143 15.15 9.41 12.58
N GLY A 144 15.63 8.92 11.45
CA GLY A 144 14.82 8.70 10.24
C GLY A 144 14.56 9.94 9.40
N ILE A 145 15.00 11.13 9.81
CA ILE A 145 14.80 12.35 9.04
C ILE A 145 15.92 12.54 8.02
N VAL A 146 15.51 12.93 6.80
CA VAL A 146 16.40 13.36 5.72
C VAL A 146 16.00 14.80 5.36
N THR A 147 16.99 15.67 5.25
CA THR A 147 16.85 17.07 4.81
C THR A 147 17.79 17.33 3.63
N ALA A 148 17.75 18.51 3.05
CA ALA A 148 18.71 18.92 2.02
C ALA A 148 20.16 18.86 2.52
N ASP A 149 20.39 19.03 3.83
CA ASP A 149 21.73 18.98 4.45
C ASP A 149 22.23 17.54 4.64
N GLY A 150 21.37 16.53 4.46
CA GLY A 150 21.74 15.12 4.57
C GLY A 150 20.81 14.29 5.44
N ARG A 151 21.28 13.08 5.76
CA ARG A 151 20.55 12.08 6.57
C ARG A 151 20.86 12.24 8.05
N GLY A 152 19.81 12.25 8.86
CA GLY A 152 19.91 12.06 10.29
C GLY A 152 20.21 10.60 10.67
N PRO A 153 20.20 10.27 11.98
CA PRO A 153 20.39 8.90 12.46
C PRO A 153 19.42 7.90 11.83
N ALA A 154 19.75 6.61 11.89
CA ALA A 154 18.90 5.55 11.34
C ALA A 154 17.45 5.59 11.89
N PRO A 155 16.43 5.26 11.08
CA PRO A 155 15.06 5.25 11.53
C PRO A 155 14.84 4.28 12.70
N LEU A 156 13.99 4.70 13.64
CA LEU A 156 13.53 3.83 14.71
C LEU A 156 12.39 2.94 14.19
N MET A 157 12.33 1.73 14.71
CA MET A 157 11.21 0.82 14.50
C MET A 157 10.28 0.83 15.70
N VAL A 158 8.98 0.79 15.44
CA VAL A 158 7.96 0.58 16.49
C VAL A 158 8.15 -0.81 17.11
N HIS A 159 8.33 -0.88 18.41
CA HIS A 159 8.47 -2.17 19.12
C HIS A 159 7.13 -2.85 19.38
N SER A 160 6.11 -2.07 19.75
CA SER A 160 4.75 -2.54 19.95
C SER A 160 3.79 -1.72 19.06
N ILE A 161 2.87 -2.42 18.41
CA ILE A 161 1.82 -1.78 17.62
C ILE A 161 0.52 -1.56 18.41
N ASP A 162 0.52 -1.76 19.72
CA ASP A 162 -0.61 -1.45 20.59
C ASP A 162 -0.84 0.06 20.72
N SER A 163 0.23 0.84 20.60
CA SER A 163 0.22 2.30 20.70
C SER A 163 1.08 2.90 19.58
N PRO A 164 0.74 4.08 19.06
CA PRO A 164 -0.44 4.90 19.38
C PRO A 164 -1.74 4.32 18.83
N THR A 165 -2.86 4.62 19.50
CA THR A 165 -4.20 4.29 18.97
C THR A 165 -4.49 5.11 17.70
N PRO A 166 -5.02 4.51 16.63
CA PRO A 166 -5.39 5.26 15.43
C PRO A 166 -6.40 6.39 15.73
N ALA A 167 -6.10 7.60 15.27
CA ALA A 167 -6.93 8.79 15.48
C ALA A 167 -8.14 8.81 14.52
N ARG A 168 -8.97 7.77 14.54
CA ARG A 168 -10.11 7.57 13.63
C ARG A 168 -11.16 8.68 13.71
N ASP A 169 -11.24 9.36 14.85
CA ASP A 169 -12.13 10.49 15.08
C ASP A 169 -11.78 11.72 14.21
N LEU A 170 -10.53 11.83 13.77
CA LEU A 170 -10.10 12.89 12.85
C LEU A 170 -10.50 12.62 11.41
N MET A 171 -10.88 11.39 11.06
CA MET A 171 -11.24 11.00 9.71
C MET A 171 -12.69 11.34 9.39
N ARG A 172 -12.87 12.33 8.51
CA ARG A 172 -14.18 12.66 7.95
C ARG A 172 -14.50 11.72 6.77
N ASN A 173 -15.78 11.51 6.48
CA ASN A 173 -16.21 10.72 5.33
C ASN A 173 -15.82 9.23 5.36
N ARG A 174 -15.61 8.61 6.52
CA ARG A 174 -15.24 7.19 6.69
C ARG A 174 -16.15 6.23 5.93
N ARG A 175 -17.43 6.58 5.72
CA ARG A 175 -18.40 5.78 4.94
C ARG A 175 -18.05 5.70 3.44
N ARG A 176 -17.03 6.42 2.97
CA ARG A 176 -16.54 6.38 1.58
C ARG A 176 -15.41 5.39 1.34
N TYR A 177 -14.87 4.77 2.40
CA TYR A 177 -13.90 3.71 2.27
C TYR A 177 -14.58 2.38 1.97
N PHE A 178 -14.00 1.60 1.08
CA PHE A 178 -14.53 0.32 0.63
C PHE A 178 -13.44 -0.58 0.04
N ILE A 179 -13.72 -1.88 -0.01
CA ILE A 179 -12.95 -2.86 -0.78
C ILE A 179 -13.91 -3.85 -1.44
N GLY A 180 -13.95 -3.86 -2.76
CA GLY A 180 -14.90 -4.68 -3.53
C GLY A 180 -16.34 -4.43 -3.09
N GLU A 181 -17.02 -5.49 -2.63
CA GLU A 181 -18.41 -5.41 -2.15
C GLU A 181 -18.55 -5.05 -0.66
N LEU A 182 -17.43 -4.93 0.06
CA LEU A 182 -17.41 -4.48 1.45
C LEU A 182 -17.44 -2.95 1.51
N ASP A 183 -18.62 -2.39 1.58
CA ASP A 183 -18.91 -0.96 1.53
C ASP A 183 -19.96 -0.60 2.61
N PRO A 184 -19.63 0.27 3.60
CA PRO A 184 -18.31 0.82 3.90
C PRO A 184 -17.38 -0.19 4.58
N CYS A 185 -16.06 0.05 4.53
CA CYS A 185 -15.04 -0.81 5.11
C CYS A 185 -13.98 0.02 5.85
N ALA A 186 -13.68 -0.33 7.10
CA ALA A 186 -12.58 0.23 7.88
C ALA A 186 -11.34 -0.67 7.80
N SER A 187 -10.18 -0.12 8.16
CA SER A 187 -8.91 -0.86 8.25
C SER A 187 -8.55 -1.14 9.71
N VAL A 188 -7.96 -2.32 9.97
CA VAL A 188 -7.36 -2.69 11.27
C VAL A 188 -6.07 -3.45 11.03
N GLU A 189 -5.10 -3.28 11.92
CA GLU A 189 -3.82 -3.97 11.89
C GLU A 189 -3.66 -4.84 13.14
N PHE A 190 -3.45 -6.14 12.94
CA PHE A 190 -3.13 -7.09 14.02
C PHE A 190 -1.64 -7.38 14.08
N THR A 191 -0.99 -7.34 12.91
CA THR A 191 0.44 -7.62 12.79
C THR A 191 1.07 -6.70 11.75
N ARG A 192 2.36 -6.41 11.93
CA ARG A 192 3.12 -5.56 11.03
C ARG A 192 4.45 -6.23 10.66
N GLY A 193 4.74 -6.21 9.37
CA GLY A 193 5.96 -6.76 8.79
C GLY A 193 5.82 -8.20 8.30
N CYS A 194 6.73 -8.59 7.43
CA CYS A 194 6.72 -9.87 6.74
C CYS A 194 8.10 -10.54 6.84
N PRO A 195 8.19 -11.80 7.30
CA PRO A 195 9.46 -12.51 7.42
C PRO A 195 9.99 -13.07 6.09
N TRP A 196 9.15 -13.14 5.05
CA TRP A 196 9.55 -13.58 3.71
C TRP A 196 10.30 -12.49 2.97
N ASP A 197 11.02 -12.87 1.93
CA ASP A 197 11.90 -12.02 1.13
C ASP A 197 11.61 -12.14 -0.37
N CYS A 198 10.34 -12.10 -0.75
CA CYS A 198 9.93 -12.11 -2.16
C CYS A 198 10.63 -10.99 -2.94
N SER A 199 11.14 -11.31 -4.15
CA SER A 199 12.01 -10.41 -4.92
C SER A 199 11.34 -9.09 -5.34
N PHE A 200 10.03 -9.11 -5.56
CA PHE A 200 9.22 -7.97 -5.98
C PHE A 200 8.67 -7.10 -4.83
N CYS A 201 8.76 -7.59 -3.59
CA CYS A 201 8.10 -6.97 -2.46
C CYS A 201 9.05 -6.10 -1.64
N SER A 202 8.63 -4.89 -1.28
CA SER A 202 9.39 -3.97 -0.42
C SER A 202 9.00 -4.02 1.05
N ALA A 203 8.01 -4.80 1.45
CA ALA A 203 7.61 -4.89 2.86
C ALA A 203 8.74 -5.42 3.75
N TRP A 204 9.45 -6.47 3.31
CA TRP A 204 10.55 -7.03 4.09
C TRP A 204 11.78 -6.11 4.16
N THR A 205 12.03 -5.27 3.15
CA THR A 205 13.11 -4.28 3.18
C THR A 205 12.73 -3.06 4.01
N PHE A 206 11.46 -2.69 4.01
CA PHE A 206 10.95 -1.60 4.84
C PHE A 206 10.95 -1.98 6.33
N TYR A 207 10.45 -3.16 6.67
CA TYR A 207 10.32 -3.64 8.05
C TYR A 207 11.50 -4.50 8.54
N GLY A 208 12.56 -4.68 7.74
CA GLY A 208 13.74 -5.45 8.13
C GLY A 208 13.46 -6.92 8.44
N ARG A 209 12.48 -7.55 7.74
CA ARG A 209 11.99 -8.91 7.99
C ARG A 209 11.45 -9.14 9.41
N SER A 210 11.10 -8.06 10.11
CA SER A 210 10.44 -8.17 11.41
C SER A 210 9.01 -8.68 11.26
N TYR A 211 8.47 -9.20 12.36
CA TYR A 211 7.07 -9.55 12.50
C TYR A 211 6.62 -9.16 13.90
N ARG A 212 5.84 -8.12 14.01
CA ARG A 212 5.38 -7.54 15.28
C ARG A 212 3.88 -7.74 15.40
N LYS A 213 3.40 -7.91 16.61
CA LYS A 213 2.00 -8.27 16.91
C LYS A 213 1.40 -7.25 17.86
N ALA A 214 0.14 -6.89 17.63
CA ALA A 214 -0.67 -6.24 18.65
C ALA A 214 -1.02 -7.24 19.75
N SER A 215 -1.22 -6.77 20.98
CA SER A 215 -1.85 -7.61 22.00
C SER A 215 -3.29 -7.94 21.57
N PRO A 216 -3.82 -9.13 21.92
CA PRO A 216 -5.19 -9.48 21.58
C PRO A 216 -6.21 -8.48 22.11
N GLU A 217 -5.94 -7.92 23.28
CA GLU A 217 -6.77 -6.93 23.94
C GLU A 217 -6.81 -5.60 23.19
N ALA A 218 -5.65 -5.11 22.72
CA ALA A 218 -5.53 -3.89 21.93
C ALA A 218 -6.18 -4.04 20.55
N ALA A 219 -5.92 -5.17 19.85
CA ALA A 219 -6.55 -5.48 18.57
C ALA A 219 -8.08 -5.52 18.67
N ALA A 220 -8.60 -6.19 19.70
CA ALA A 220 -10.05 -6.27 19.93
C ALA A 220 -10.64 -4.93 20.42
N ALA A 221 -9.87 -4.11 21.13
CA ALA A 221 -10.32 -2.77 21.53
C ALA A 221 -10.46 -1.84 20.30
N ASP A 222 -9.49 -1.86 19.38
CA ASP A 222 -9.59 -1.11 18.11
C ASP A 222 -10.80 -1.59 17.29
N LEU A 223 -10.96 -2.91 17.11
CA LEU A 223 -12.13 -3.48 16.44
C LEU A 223 -13.47 -3.05 17.05
N ALA A 224 -13.56 -3.00 18.39
CA ALA A 224 -14.77 -2.56 19.07
C ALA A 224 -15.08 -1.08 18.83
N GLY A 225 -14.05 -0.24 18.63
CA GLY A 225 -14.18 1.18 18.30
C GLY A 225 -14.63 1.45 16.86
N ILE A 226 -14.48 0.48 15.96
CA ILE A 226 -14.88 0.62 14.55
C ILE A 226 -16.41 0.52 14.43
N ARG A 227 -17.03 1.54 13.81
CA ARG A 227 -18.50 1.58 13.60
C ARG A 227 -18.93 0.87 12.32
N GLU A 228 -18.06 0.81 11.32
CA GLU A 228 -18.31 0.20 10.03
C GLU A 228 -18.59 -1.31 10.18
N PRO A 229 -19.54 -1.87 9.38
CA PRO A 229 -19.90 -3.29 9.46
C PRO A 229 -18.85 -4.22 8.85
N ASN A 230 -17.94 -3.66 8.05
CA ASN A 230 -16.90 -4.41 7.37
C ASN A 230 -15.54 -3.90 7.79
N VAL A 231 -14.58 -4.82 7.88
CA VAL A 231 -13.22 -4.53 8.30
C VAL A 231 -12.24 -5.27 7.40
N PHE A 232 -11.23 -4.55 6.92
CA PHE A 232 -10.06 -5.10 6.27
C PHE A 232 -8.93 -5.21 7.30
N ILE A 233 -8.43 -6.42 7.53
CA ILE A 233 -7.23 -6.69 8.33
C ILE A 233 -6.04 -6.46 7.39
N VAL A 234 -5.34 -5.33 7.59
CA VAL A 234 -4.29 -4.85 6.67
C VAL A 234 -2.91 -5.43 6.95
N ASP A 235 -2.85 -6.57 7.63
CA ASP A 235 -1.60 -7.30 7.88
C ASP A 235 -0.92 -7.67 6.56
N ASP A 236 0.41 -7.54 6.45
CA ASP A 236 1.17 -8.00 5.28
C ASP A 236 0.93 -9.48 4.96
N VAL A 237 0.78 -10.30 6.00
CA VAL A 237 0.32 -11.69 5.94
C VAL A 237 -0.40 -12.04 7.23
N ALA A 238 -1.70 -12.21 7.18
CA ALA A 238 -2.50 -12.55 8.35
C ALA A 238 -2.25 -14.00 8.83
N PHE A 239 -2.24 -14.18 10.15
CA PHE A 239 -2.22 -15.47 10.85
C PHE A 239 -0.96 -16.33 10.61
N ILE A 240 0.19 -15.71 10.40
CA ILE A 240 1.49 -16.41 10.39
C ILE A 240 1.71 -17.18 11.71
N ARG A 241 1.20 -16.62 12.80
CA ARG A 241 1.16 -17.23 14.14
C ARG A 241 -0.31 -17.52 14.49
N PRO A 242 -0.77 -18.76 14.31
CA PRO A 242 -2.18 -19.10 14.50
C PRO A 242 -2.63 -18.85 15.95
N GLU A 243 -1.76 -19.07 16.95
CA GLU A 243 -2.08 -18.84 18.35
C GLU A 243 -2.45 -17.37 18.63
N HIS A 244 -1.80 -16.44 17.92
CA HIS A 244 -2.12 -15.00 18.01
C HIS A 244 -3.48 -14.70 17.36
N GLY A 245 -3.75 -15.28 16.18
CA GLY A 245 -5.05 -15.17 15.52
C GLY A 245 -6.19 -15.73 16.36
N ASP A 246 -5.96 -16.86 17.05
CA ASP A 246 -6.90 -17.48 17.97
C ASP A 246 -7.13 -16.67 19.24
N ALA A 247 -6.09 -16.07 19.80
CA ALA A 247 -6.21 -15.19 20.97
C ALA A 247 -7.06 -13.94 20.66
N ILE A 248 -6.85 -13.31 19.50
CA ILE A 248 -7.71 -12.20 19.05
C ILE A 248 -9.15 -12.69 18.81
N ALA A 249 -9.33 -13.85 18.20
CA ALA A 249 -10.65 -14.44 17.98
C ALA A 249 -11.40 -14.64 19.30
N ALA A 250 -10.72 -15.10 20.36
CA ALA A 250 -11.31 -15.25 21.70
C ALA A 250 -11.78 -13.91 22.28
N GLU A 251 -10.99 -12.84 22.09
CA GLU A 251 -11.38 -11.49 22.50
C GLU A 251 -12.58 -10.95 21.71
N VAL A 252 -12.61 -11.19 20.39
CA VAL A 252 -13.74 -10.84 19.51
C VAL A 252 -15.02 -11.54 19.95
N GLU A 253 -14.94 -12.84 20.29
CA GLU A 253 -16.06 -13.63 20.84
C GLU A 253 -16.52 -13.10 22.20
N ARG A 254 -15.58 -12.88 23.12
CA ARG A 254 -15.86 -12.37 24.47
C ARG A 254 -16.55 -11.01 24.44
N ARG A 255 -16.12 -10.12 23.55
CA ARG A 255 -16.70 -8.77 23.38
C ARG A 255 -17.93 -8.78 22.47
N ARG A 256 -18.31 -9.92 21.90
CA ARG A 256 -19.45 -10.08 20.98
C ARG A 256 -19.36 -9.14 19.77
N ILE A 257 -18.14 -8.91 19.24
CA ILE A 257 -17.92 -8.07 18.08
C ILE A 257 -18.44 -8.80 16.83
N ARG A 258 -19.29 -8.14 16.05
CA ARG A 258 -19.87 -8.71 14.83
C ARG A 258 -19.49 -7.85 13.63
N LYS A 259 -18.60 -8.37 12.77
CA LYS A 259 -18.12 -7.72 11.56
C LYS A 259 -18.05 -8.72 10.41
N ARG A 260 -17.95 -8.22 9.19
CA ARG A 260 -17.47 -9.02 8.07
C ARG A 260 -16.03 -8.64 7.82
N TYR A 261 -15.16 -9.65 7.70
CA TYR A 261 -13.73 -9.45 7.58
C TYR A 261 -13.25 -9.79 6.16
N TYR A 262 -12.25 -9.05 5.73
CA TYR A 262 -11.36 -9.31 4.62
C TYR A 262 -9.94 -9.33 5.15
N LEU A 263 -9.07 -10.19 4.63
CA LEU A 263 -7.65 -10.24 4.98
C LEU A 263 -6.79 -10.65 3.79
N GLU A 264 -5.48 -10.43 3.92
CA GLU A 264 -4.47 -10.93 2.99
C GLU A 264 -3.62 -11.99 3.67
N THR A 265 -3.29 -13.06 2.94
CA THR A 265 -2.43 -14.12 3.44
C THR A 265 -1.75 -14.89 2.31
N ARG A 266 -0.92 -15.85 2.65
CA ARG A 266 -0.21 -16.74 1.74
C ARG A 266 -0.84 -18.12 1.69
N SER A 267 -0.68 -18.81 0.57
CA SER A 267 -1.20 -20.16 0.38
C SER A 267 -0.63 -21.15 1.41
N ASP A 268 0.68 -21.08 1.69
CA ASP A 268 1.34 -21.96 2.67
C ASP A 268 0.87 -21.72 4.10
N VAL A 269 0.53 -20.48 4.47
CA VAL A 269 -0.02 -20.14 5.80
C VAL A 269 -1.42 -20.72 5.96
N LEU A 270 -2.30 -20.52 4.97
CA LEU A 270 -3.65 -21.10 4.98
C LEU A 270 -3.63 -22.63 5.05
N LEU A 271 -2.71 -23.28 4.31
CA LEU A 271 -2.61 -24.75 4.30
C LEU A 271 -2.04 -25.33 5.59
N ARG A 272 -1.14 -24.58 6.24
CA ARG A 272 -0.49 -25.02 7.48
C ARG A 272 -1.40 -24.86 8.70
N HIS A 273 -2.29 -23.86 8.69
CA HIS A 273 -3.10 -23.48 9.83
C HIS A 273 -4.58 -23.23 9.45
N PRO A 274 -5.26 -24.20 8.78
CA PRO A 274 -6.63 -23.99 8.30
C PRO A 274 -7.64 -23.74 9.45
N GLU A 275 -7.35 -24.23 10.65
CA GLU A 275 -8.21 -24.14 11.82
C GLU A 275 -8.45 -22.70 12.30
N VAL A 276 -7.43 -21.86 12.29
CA VAL A 276 -7.59 -20.44 12.65
C VAL A 276 -8.48 -19.72 11.61
N PHE A 277 -8.33 -20.02 10.32
CA PHE A 277 -9.19 -19.46 9.28
C PHE A 277 -10.62 -19.96 9.40
N GLU A 278 -10.84 -21.22 9.77
CA GLU A 278 -12.17 -21.77 10.04
C GLU A 278 -12.85 -21.05 11.21
N ARG A 279 -12.12 -20.81 12.31
CA ARG A 279 -12.62 -20.03 13.43
C ARG A 279 -13.02 -18.62 13.01
N TRP A 280 -12.15 -17.93 12.27
CA TRP A 280 -12.47 -16.60 11.76
C TRP A 280 -13.60 -16.60 10.73
N ALA A 281 -13.78 -17.67 9.93
CA ALA A 281 -14.93 -17.81 9.06
C ALA A 281 -16.25 -17.85 9.86
N ARG A 282 -16.27 -18.51 11.02
CA ARG A 282 -17.43 -18.49 11.95
C ARG A 282 -17.68 -17.09 12.52
N LEU A 283 -16.62 -16.32 12.78
CA LEU A 283 -16.68 -14.94 13.28
C LEU A 283 -17.02 -13.90 12.21
N GLY A 284 -16.98 -14.26 10.93
CA GLY A 284 -17.37 -13.36 9.84
C GLY A 284 -16.33 -13.09 8.79
N LEU A 285 -15.21 -13.81 8.75
CA LEU A 285 -14.28 -13.77 7.61
C LEU A 285 -15.02 -14.28 6.36
N ARG A 286 -15.13 -13.42 5.34
CA ARG A 286 -15.88 -13.71 4.11
C ARG A 286 -15.02 -13.61 2.86
N TYR A 287 -13.92 -12.87 2.93
CA TYR A 287 -13.05 -12.56 1.80
C TYR A 287 -11.60 -12.71 2.19
N MET A 288 -10.82 -13.20 1.25
CA MET A 288 -9.38 -13.39 1.39
C MET A 288 -8.68 -13.02 0.09
N PHE A 289 -7.55 -12.35 0.20
CA PHE A 289 -6.63 -12.19 -0.91
C PHE A 289 -5.46 -13.16 -0.74
N LEU A 290 -5.20 -13.94 -1.79
CA LEU A 290 -4.07 -14.84 -1.85
C LEU A 290 -3.09 -14.34 -2.90
N GLY A 291 -1.91 -13.96 -2.48
CA GLY A 291 -0.82 -13.64 -3.38
C GLY A 291 -0.28 -14.92 -4.04
N MET A 292 -0.83 -15.29 -5.18
CA MET A 292 -0.33 -16.45 -5.96
C MET A 292 0.87 -16.08 -6.81
N GLU A 293 0.85 -14.89 -7.41
CA GLU A 293 1.86 -14.23 -8.23
C GLU A 293 2.15 -14.91 -9.58
N ALA A 294 2.25 -16.24 -9.66
CA ALA A 294 2.43 -17.01 -10.89
C ALA A 294 1.64 -18.31 -10.85
N ILE A 295 1.42 -18.89 -12.04
CA ILE A 295 0.67 -20.16 -12.22
C ILE A 295 1.57 -21.39 -12.33
N ASP A 296 2.86 -21.21 -12.48
CA ASP A 296 3.87 -22.26 -12.67
C ASP A 296 5.07 -22.09 -11.72
N ALA A 297 5.91 -23.14 -11.69
CA ALA A 297 7.07 -23.19 -10.81
C ALA A 297 8.13 -22.14 -11.15
N GLU A 298 8.38 -21.88 -12.44
CA GLU A 298 9.37 -20.91 -12.90
C GLU A 298 9.06 -19.50 -12.44
N GLY A 299 7.81 -19.04 -12.62
CA GLY A 299 7.37 -17.73 -12.15
C GLY A 299 7.38 -17.61 -10.61
N LEU A 300 7.03 -18.69 -9.89
CA LEU A 300 7.08 -18.70 -8.43
C LEU A 300 8.52 -18.65 -7.91
N GLU A 301 9.46 -19.29 -8.59
CA GLU A 301 10.90 -19.22 -8.28
C GLU A 301 11.47 -17.83 -8.57
N LEU A 302 11.14 -17.24 -9.73
CA LEU A 302 11.53 -15.88 -10.11
C LEU A 302 11.15 -14.86 -9.02
N TYR A 303 9.94 -14.98 -8.49
CA TYR A 303 9.44 -14.12 -7.41
C TYR A 303 9.81 -14.61 -6.01
N ARG A 304 10.54 -15.72 -5.89
CA ARG A 304 10.96 -16.33 -4.62
C ARG A 304 9.81 -16.54 -3.65
N LYS A 305 8.67 -16.99 -4.22
CA LYS A 305 7.44 -17.17 -3.46
C LYS A 305 7.51 -18.38 -2.51
N ARG A 306 8.35 -19.38 -2.81
CA ARG A 306 8.56 -20.59 -1.99
C ARG A 306 7.28 -21.37 -1.72
N VAL A 307 6.41 -21.46 -2.69
CA VAL A 307 5.23 -22.31 -2.75
C VAL A 307 5.18 -22.95 -4.12
N SER A 308 4.54 -24.11 -4.22
CA SER A 308 4.33 -24.79 -5.50
C SER A 308 2.97 -24.41 -6.13
N PRO A 309 2.78 -24.60 -7.45
CA PRO A 309 1.49 -24.42 -8.09
C PRO A 309 0.38 -25.28 -7.45
N ASP A 310 0.71 -26.54 -7.05
CA ASP A 310 -0.26 -27.42 -6.38
C ASP A 310 -0.66 -26.89 -5.01
N GLU A 311 0.27 -26.37 -4.21
CA GLU A 311 -0.07 -25.71 -2.94
C GLU A 311 -1.02 -24.55 -3.14
N ASN A 312 -0.79 -23.71 -4.16
CA ASN A 312 -1.70 -22.64 -4.51
C ASN A 312 -3.11 -23.16 -4.82
N LEU A 313 -3.24 -24.19 -5.65
CA LEU A 313 -4.54 -24.79 -5.98
C LEU A 313 -5.21 -25.47 -4.77
N ARG A 314 -4.43 -26.12 -3.91
CA ARG A 314 -4.96 -26.69 -2.64
C ARG A 314 -5.46 -25.59 -1.70
N ALA A 315 -4.75 -24.45 -1.60
CA ALA A 315 -5.19 -23.32 -0.79
C ALA A 315 -6.53 -22.76 -1.27
N LEU A 316 -6.73 -22.63 -2.60
CA LEU A 316 -8.03 -22.23 -3.16
C LEU A 316 -9.16 -23.22 -2.79
N ARG A 317 -8.88 -24.53 -2.90
CA ARG A 317 -9.86 -25.58 -2.50
C ARG A 317 -10.18 -25.49 -1.00
N THR A 318 -9.17 -25.22 -0.17
CA THR A 318 -9.34 -25.08 1.29
C THR A 318 -10.20 -23.86 1.63
N ALA A 319 -9.91 -22.69 1.05
CA ALA A 319 -10.71 -21.48 1.26
C ALA A 319 -12.18 -21.67 0.86
N ARG A 320 -12.43 -22.38 -0.27
CA ARG A 320 -13.80 -22.71 -0.70
C ARG A 320 -14.54 -23.59 0.31
N ARG A 321 -13.88 -24.61 0.87
CA ARG A 321 -14.47 -25.46 1.92
C ARG A 321 -14.85 -24.67 3.17
N LEU A 322 -14.05 -23.65 3.50
CA LEU A 322 -14.32 -22.75 4.61
C LEU A 322 -15.39 -21.69 4.29
N GLY A 323 -15.92 -21.65 3.07
CA GLY A 323 -16.91 -20.67 2.64
C GLY A 323 -16.34 -19.25 2.47
N ILE A 324 -15.01 -19.12 2.30
CA ILE A 324 -14.31 -17.86 2.12
C ILE A 324 -14.15 -17.60 0.62
N LYS A 325 -14.59 -16.45 0.15
CA LYS A 325 -14.37 -16.00 -1.23
C LYS A 325 -12.94 -15.51 -1.38
N VAL A 326 -12.28 -15.94 -2.45
CA VAL A 326 -10.88 -15.58 -2.70
C VAL A 326 -10.76 -14.67 -3.90
N ALA A 327 -9.93 -13.64 -3.77
CA ALA A 327 -9.30 -12.94 -4.87
C ALA A 327 -7.82 -13.34 -4.92
N ILE A 328 -7.29 -13.56 -6.11
CA ILE A 328 -5.88 -13.86 -6.33
C ILE A 328 -5.23 -12.78 -7.19
N ASN A 329 -3.93 -12.57 -6.99
CA ASN A 329 -3.13 -11.74 -7.87
C ASN A 329 -2.19 -12.59 -8.70
N LEU A 330 -2.04 -12.23 -9.97
CA LEU A 330 -1.01 -12.74 -10.87
C LEU A 330 -0.20 -11.55 -11.41
N ILE A 331 1.11 -11.69 -11.37
CA ILE A 331 2.03 -10.67 -11.87
C ILE A 331 2.25 -10.93 -13.36
N VAL A 332 1.88 -9.95 -14.18
CA VAL A 332 2.13 -9.95 -15.63
C VAL A 332 3.56 -9.49 -15.86
N ASP A 333 4.40 -10.38 -16.36
CA ASP A 333 5.76 -10.02 -16.72
C ASP A 333 5.77 -9.31 -18.09
N PRO A 334 6.45 -8.18 -18.23
CA PRO A 334 6.65 -7.52 -19.53
C PRO A 334 7.26 -8.41 -20.62
N ALA A 335 7.96 -9.47 -20.23
CA ALA A 335 8.51 -10.45 -21.15
C ALA A 335 7.47 -11.47 -21.71
N TRP A 336 6.20 -11.38 -21.31
CA TRP A 336 5.18 -12.29 -21.83
C TRP A 336 4.89 -12.06 -23.31
N ASP A 337 4.82 -13.16 -24.07
CA ASP A 337 4.31 -13.21 -25.41
C ASP A 337 2.79 -13.50 -25.44
N GLU A 338 2.18 -13.56 -26.62
CA GLU A 338 0.74 -13.83 -26.78
C GLU A 338 0.34 -15.22 -26.27
N GLU A 339 1.24 -16.21 -26.41
CA GLU A 339 1.00 -17.58 -25.94
C GLU A 339 0.93 -17.61 -24.41
N ARG A 340 1.83 -16.90 -23.73
CA ARG A 340 1.80 -16.80 -22.28
C ARG A 340 0.53 -16.13 -21.77
N PHE A 341 0.11 -15.03 -22.41
CA PHE A 341 -1.19 -14.40 -22.10
C PHE A 341 -2.35 -15.39 -22.30
N ARG A 342 -2.32 -16.22 -23.34
CA ARG A 342 -3.34 -17.25 -23.61
C ARG A 342 -3.41 -18.28 -22.48
N VAL A 343 -2.28 -18.85 -22.09
CA VAL A 343 -2.17 -19.86 -21.02
C VAL A 343 -2.69 -19.30 -19.69
N VAL A 344 -2.31 -18.08 -19.34
CA VAL A 344 -2.77 -17.42 -18.10
C VAL A 344 -4.28 -17.12 -18.13
N ARG A 345 -4.84 -16.74 -19.29
CA ARG A 345 -6.30 -16.58 -19.46
C ARG A 345 -7.04 -17.91 -19.25
N GLU A 346 -6.54 -18.99 -19.81
CA GLU A 346 -7.13 -20.33 -19.65
C GLU A 346 -7.14 -20.75 -18.18
N PHE A 347 -6.03 -20.58 -17.49
CA PHE A 347 -5.97 -20.82 -16.04
C PHE A 347 -6.98 -19.97 -15.28
N ALA A 348 -7.01 -18.67 -15.55
CA ALA A 348 -7.89 -17.74 -14.86
C ALA A 348 -9.38 -18.02 -15.13
N LEU A 349 -9.73 -18.59 -16.29
CA LEU A 349 -11.09 -19.04 -16.59
C LEU A 349 -11.44 -20.37 -15.91
N ALA A 350 -10.45 -21.24 -15.69
CA ALA A 350 -10.65 -22.54 -15.06
C ALA A 350 -10.88 -22.46 -13.54
N VAL A 351 -10.34 -21.45 -12.87
CA VAL A 351 -10.56 -21.24 -11.43
C VAL A 351 -11.78 -20.36 -11.19
N PRO A 352 -12.65 -20.63 -10.19
CA PRO A 352 -13.85 -19.82 -9.91
C PRO A 352 -13.55 -18.48 -9.21
N GLU A 353 -12.33 -18.31 -8.69
CA GLU A 353 -11.89 -17.15 -7.93
C GLU A 353 -11.81 -15.87 -8.78
N ILE A 354 -11.86 -14.72 -8.13
CA ILE A 354 -11.57 -13.42 -8.75
C ILE A 354 -10.06 -13.35 -9.02
N VAL A 355 -9.69 -13.02 -10.26
CA VAL A 355 -8.27 -12.90 -10.65
C VAL A 355 -7.97 -11.44 -10.97
N HIS A 356 -6.99 -10.89 -10.26
CA HIS A 356 -6.42 -9.58 -10.53
C HIS A 356 -5.08 -9.73 -11.24
N PHE A 357 -4.74 -8.73 -12.05
CA PHE A 357 -3.45 -8.63 -12.71
C PHE A 357 -2.75 -7.34 -12.30
N THR A 358 -1.47 -7.48 -11.98
CA THR A 358 -0.56 -6.37 -11.78
C THR A 358 0.62 -6.55 -12.72
N VAL A 359 1.07 -5.47 -13.36
CA VAL A 359 2.27 -5.50 -14.20
C VAL A 359 3.50 -5.45 -13.31
N MET A 360 4.46 -6.34 -13.57
CA MET A 360 5.73 -6.32 -12.86
C MET A 360 6.38 -4.95 -12.99
N THR A 361 6.55 -4.31 -11.86
CA THR A 361 7.10 -2.96 -11.75
C THR A 361 8.27 -2.98 -10.77
N PRO A 362 9.50 -2.67 -11.21
CA PRO A 362 10.65 -2.60 -10.31
C PRO A 362 10.53 -1.37 -9.42
N TYR A 363 10.12 -1.56 -8.17
CA TYR A 363 10.04 -0.48 -7.19
C TYR A 363 11.36 -0.28 -6.45
N PRO A 364 11.82 0.96 -6.22
CA PRO A 364 12.89 1.24 -5.27
C PRO A 364 12.65 0.53 -3.93
N GLY A 365 13.71 -0.07 -3.41
CA GLY A 365 13.63 -0.88 -2.19
C GLY A 365 13.33 -2.36 -2.42
N THR A 366 12.93 -2.80 -3.62
CA THR A 366 12.81 -4.21 -3.97
C THR A 366 14.12 -4.76 -4.57
N GLU A 367 14.27 -6.07 -4.57
CA GLU A 367 15.42 -6.69 -5.21
C GLU A 367 15.34 -6.56 -6.75
N ILE A 368 14.14 -6.70 -7.32
CA ILE A 368 13.90 -6.50 -8.76
C ILE A 368 14.32 -5.08 -9.21
N TRP A 369 14.23 -4.08 -8.34
CA TRP A 369 14.76 -2.76 -8.66
C TRP A 369 16.25 -2.79 -9.01
N HIS A 370 17.04 -3.54 -8.30
CA HIS A 370 18.50 -3.60 -8.52
C HIS A 370 18.87 -4.35 -9.79
N THR A 371 18.03 -5.28 -10.25
CA THR A 371 18.27 -6.03 -11.49
C THR A 371 17.70 -5.32 -12.72
N GLU A 372 16.52 -4.71 -12.61
CA GLU A 372 15.75 -4.22 -13.75
C GLU A 372 15.81 -2.69 -13.96
N SER A 373 16.23 -1.91 -12.96
CA SER A 373 16.18 -0.44 -13.05
C SER A 373 17.02 0.17 -14.17
N ARG A 374 18.09 -0.53 -14.63
CA ARG A 374 18.88 -0.11 -15.80
C ARG A 374 18.14 -0.30 -17.13
N ARG A 375 17.09 -1.07 -17.14
CA ARG A 375 16.27 -1.36 -18.32
C ARG A 375 15.01 -0.51 -18.39
N LEU A 376 14.82 0.46 -17.48
CA LEU A 376 13.66 1.33 -17.47
C LEU A 376 13.48 2.05 -18.80
N THR A 377 12.30 1.94 -19.39
CA THR A 377 11.88 2.69 -20.59
C THR A 377 11.28 4.05 -20.24
N THR A 378 10.88 4.22 -18.99
CA THR A 378 10.38 5.47 -18.44
C THR A 378 10.76 5.59 -16.97
N ARG A 379 10.93 6.82 -16.50
CA ARG A 379 11.18 7.15 -15.10
C ARG A 379 10.07 8.03 -14.50
N ASP A 380 8.99 8.22 -15.24
CA ASP A 380 7.83 8.96 -14.76
C ASP A 380 7.22 8.27 -13.54
N TYR A 381 7.28 8.92 -12.38
CA TYR A 381 6.69 8.41 -11.15
C TYR A 381 5.25 7.94 -11.31
N ARG A 382 4.45 8.62 -12.15
CA ARG A 382 3.02 8.32 -12.33
C ARG A 382 2.76 6.95 -12.92
N LEU A 383 3.75 6.37 -13.64
CA LEU A 383 3.64 5.06 -14.28
C LEU A 383 4.09 3.90 -13.37
N PHE A 384 4.62 4.21 -12.18
CA PHE A 384 4.91 3.21 -11.16
C PHE A 384 3.64 2.93 -10.34
N ASP A 385 2.61 2.41 -11.00
CA ASP A 385 1.26 2.18 -10.47
C ASP A 385 0.80 0.72 -10.60
N ILE A 386 1.73 -0.19 -10.93
CA ILE A 386 1.49 -1.63 -11.16
C ILE A 386 0.52 -1.96 -12.32
N GLN A 387 0.23 -0.98 -13.17
CA GLN A 387 -0.62 -1.14 -14.34
C GLN A 387 0.09 -0.77 -15.65
N HIS A 388 1.21 -0.06 -15.54
CA HIS A 388 2.04 0.31 -16.69
C HIS A 388 3.31 -0.53 -16.75
N ALA A 389 3.72 -0.90 -17.97
CA ALA A 389 5.02 -1.51 -18.21
C ALA A 389 6.08 -0.41 -18.23
N VAL A 390 7.02 -0.44 -17.31
CA VAL A 390 8.11 0.56 -17.18
C VAL A 390 9.47 0.02 -17.61
N VAL A 391 9.51 -1.25 -18.04
CA VAL A 391 10.67 -1.91 -18.66
C VAL A 391 10.26 -2.44 -20.04
N PRO A 392 11.21 -2.78 -20.93
CA PRO A 392 10.89 -3.26 -22.29
C PRO A 392 9.95 -4.47 -22.26
N THR A 393 8.95 -4.46 -23.12
CA THR A 393 8.02 -5.57 -23.33
C THR A 393 8.49 -6.46 -24.50
N ALA A 394 8.25 -7.78 -24.41
CA ALA A 394 8.53 -8.70 -25.51
C ALA A 394 7.63 -8.45 -26.73
N LEU A 395 6.37 -8.10 -26.49
CA LEU A 395 5.46 -7.61 -27.52
C LEU A 395 5.68 -6.10 -27.76
N PRO A 396 5.35 -5.56 -28.94
CA PRO A 396 5.18 -4.13 -29.09
C PRO A 396 4.25 -3.57 -28.00
N LEU A 397 4.57 -2.43 -27.42
CA LEU A 397 3.87 -1.90 -26.24
C LEU A 397 2.35 -1.82 -26.42
N GLU A 398 1.89 -1.41 -27.62
CA GLU A 398 0.47 -1.37 -27.97
C GLU A 398 -0.15 -2.77 -27.86
N ARG A 399 0.52 -3.78 -28.42
CA ARG A 399 0.06 -5.18 -28.40
C ARG A 399 0.06 -5.76 -27.00
N PHE A 400 1.05 -5.41 -26.17
CA PHE A 400 1.10 -5.79 -24.77
C PHE A 400 -0.16 -5.28 -24.00
N TYR A 401 -0.50 -4.02 -24.15
CA TYR A 401 -1.68 -3.46 -23.50
C TYR A 401 -2.99 -4.01 -24.08
N GLU A 402 -3.06 -4.29 -25.39
CA GLU A 402 -4.24 -4.99 -25.96
C GLU A 402 -4.44 -6.37 -25.30
N GLU A 403 -3.39 -7.17 -25.17
CA GLU A 403 -3.47 -8.47 -24.53
C GLU A 403 -3.79 -8.38 -23.03
N LEU A 404 -3.22 -7.42 -22.31
CA LEU A 404 -3.52 -7.17 -20.90
C LEU A 404 -5.00 -6.81 -20.70
N VAL A 405 -5.51 -5.85 -21.45
CA VAL A 405 -6.91 -5.41 -21.35
C VAL A 405 -7.87 -6.49 -21.84
N ARG A 406 -7.54 -7.21 -22.91
CA ARG A 406 -8.31 -8.37 -23.40
C ARG A 406 -8.39 -9.44 -22.31
N THR A 407 -7.27 -9.75 -21.65
CA THR A 407 -7.22 -10.74 -20.57
C THR A 407 -8.13 -10.33 -19.43
N GLN A 408 -8.05 -9.09 -18.99
CA GLN A 408 -8.91 -8.54 -17.93
C GLN A 408 -10.40 -8.57 -18.32
N ALA A 409 -10.73 -8.20 -19.56
CA ALA A 409 -12.11 -8.21 -20.07
C ALA A 409 -12.70 -9.62 -20.15
N VAL A 410 -11.94 -10.60 -20.62
CA VAL A 410 -12.36 -12.01 -20.71
C VAL A 410 -12.67 -12.56 -19.31
N ILE A 411 -11.79 -12.29 -18.33
CA ILE A 411 -11.97 -12.80 -16.97
C ILE A 411 -13.15 -12.14 -16.26
N ASN A 412 -13.39 -10.85 -16.52
CA ASN A 412 -14.55 -10.19 -15.94
C ASN A 412 -15.88 -10.76 -16.48
N ARG A 413 -15.92 -11.16 -17.76
CA ARG A 413 -17.10 -11.83 -18.34
C ARG A 413 -17.45 -13.15 -17.67
N LYS A 414 -16.45 -13.86 -17.13
CA LYS A 414 -16.66 -15.07 -16.32
C LYS A 414 -17.64 -14.87 -15.17
N HIS A 415 -17.64 -13.66 -14.60
CA HIS A 415 -18.50 -13.28 -13.48
C HIS A 415 -19.83 -12.64 -13.89
N LEU A 416 -20.15 -12.56 -15.19
CA LEU A 416 -21.39 -11.96 -15.72
C LEU A 416 -22.54 -12.97 -15.93
N GLY A 417 -22.43 -14.23 -15.46
CA GLY A 417 -23.52 -15.20 -15.51
C GLY A 417 -24.77 -14.72 -14.75
N LEU A 418 -25.97 -15.24 -15.10
CA LEU A 418 -27.27 -14.83 -14.52
C LEU A 418 -27.28 -14.84 -12.98
N ARG A 419 -26.68 -15.87 -12.35
CA ARG A 419 -26.57 -15.96 -10.88
C ARG A 419 -25.71 -14.85 -10.30
N THR A 420 -24.63 -14.49 -10.97
CA THR A 420 -23.70 -13.43 -10.54
C THR A 420 -24.33 -12.05 -10.77
N ALA A 421 -25.02 -11.86 -11.90
CA ALA A 421 -25.78 -10.63 -12.19
C ALA A 421 -26.85 -10.38 -11.12
N PHE A 422 -27.61 -11.43 -10.73
CA PHE A 422 -28.59 -11.33 -9.65
C PHE A 422 -27.92 -11.03 -8.30
N GLY A 423 -26.78 -11.66 -8.00
CA GLY A 423 -25.99 -11.38 -6.82
C GLY A 423 -25.47 -9.93 -6.80
N ALA A 424 -24.95 -9.44 -7.92
CA ALA A 424 -24.48 -8.07 -8.06
C ALA A 424 -25.63 -7.06 -7.92
N ALA A 425 -26.79 -7.33 -8.53
CA ALA A 425 -27.98 -6.49 -8.38
C ALA A 425 -28.47 -6.41 -6.93
N ARG A 426 -28.41 -7.55 -6.20
CA ARG A 426 -28.78 -7.58 -4.77
C ARG A 426 -27.77 -6.79 -3.91
N VAL A 427 -26.47 -6.90 -4.18
CA VAL A 427 -25.43 -6.12 -3.50
C VAL A 427 -25.62 -4.63 -3.80
N LEU A 428 -25.83 -4.29 -5.09
CA LEU A 428 -26.07 -2.92 -5.54
C LEU A 428 -27.32 -2.33 -4.84
N GLY A 429 -28.43 -3.04 -4.87
CA GLY A 429 -29.67 -2.60 -4.21
C GLY A 429 -29.49 -2.38 -2.71
N ARG A 430 -28.86 -3.34 -2.02
CA ARG A 430 -28.56 -3.21 -0.59
C ARG A 430 -27.69 -1.99 -0.31
N ASN A 431 -26.58 -1.80 -1.08
CA ASN A 431 -25.66 -0.69 -0.87
C ASN A 431 -26.36 0.66 -1.13
N LEU A 432 -27.15 0.77 -2.18
CA LEU A 432 -27.91 1.98 -2.50
C LEU A 432 -28.95 2.32 -1.42
N LEU A 433 -29.64 1.32 -0.84
CA LEU A 433 -30.57 1.51 0.28
C LEU A 433 -29.87 2.08 1.52
N HIS A 434 -28.57 1.84 1.69
CA HIS A 434 -27.77 2.40 2.76
C HIS A 434 -27.00 3.67 2.36
N GLY A 435 -27.28 4.24 1.17
CA GLY A 435 -26.61 5.42 0.65
C GLY A 435 -25.17 5.19 0.19
N GLN A 436 -24.80 3.93 -0.12
CA GLN A 436 -23.45 3.57 -0.60
C GLN A 436 -23.47 3.44 -2.13
N THR A 437 -22.60 4.19 -2.79
CA THR A 437 -22.55 4.27 -4.27
C THR A 437 -21.24 3.74 -4.86
N ASN A 438 -20.28 3.33 -4.03
CA ASN A 438 -18.96 2.92 -4.50
C ASN A 438 -19.03 1.71 -5.44
N PHE A 439 -19.85 0.71 -5.13
CA PHE A 439 -20.03 -0.46 -5.98
C PHE A 439 -20.64 -0.12 -7.35
N ALA A 440 -21.62 0.79 -7.40
CA ALA A 440 -22.18 1.30 -8.66
C ALA A 440 -21.11 2.04 -9.49
N ARG A 441 -20.31 2.89 -8.82
CA ARG A 441 -19.19 3.61 -9.43
C ARG A 441 -18.12 2.65 -9.97
N MET A 442 -17.81 1.59 -9.24
CA MET A 442 -16.90 0.53 -9.68
C MET A 442 -17.33 -0.06 -11.01
N LEU A 443 -18.58 -0.51 -11.11
CA LEU A 443 -19.14 -1.10 -12.34
C LEU A 443 -19.11 -0.12 -13.53
N TRP A 444 -19.39 1.17 -13.26
CA TRP A 444 -19.40 2.20 -14.32
C TRP A 444 -17.98 2.57 -14.79
N LYS A 445 -17.03 2.77 -13.86
CA LYS A 445 -15.66 3.20 -14.19
C LYS A 445 -14.81 2.09 -14.81
N PHE A 446 -15.13 0.83 -14.57
CA PHE A 446 -14.31 -0.29 -14.99
C PHE A 446 -13.91 -0.24 -16.47
N ASN A 447 -14.89 -0.05 -17.35
CA ASN A 447 -14.65 0.01 -18.80
C ASN A 447 -13.96 1.31 -19.28
N GLN A 448 -13.87 2.34 -18.43
CA GLN A 448 -13.23 3.60 -18.77
C GLN A 448 -11.75 3.61 -18.46
N VAL A 449 -11.33 2.82 -17.47
CA VAL A 449 -9.98 2.82 -16.95
C VAL A 449 -9.09 1.85 -17.73
N TYR A 450 -9.57 0.64 -18.00
CA TYR A 450 -8.83 -0.36 -18.78
C TYR A 450 -9.01 -0.10 -20.28
N ASN A 451 -8.14 0.76 -20.83
CA ASN A 451 -8.14 1.15 -22.24
C ASN A 451 -6.70 1.22 -22.76
N PRO A 452 -6.31 0.37 -23.75
CA PRO A 452 -4.96 0.33 -24.28
C PRO A 452 -4.46 1.68 -24.80
N ARG A 453 -5.32 2.42 -25.53
CA ARG A 453 -4.97 3.74 -26.08
C ARG A 453 -4.63 4.75 -24.97
N ARG A 454 -5.35 4.68 -23.84
CA ARG A 454 -5.06 5.53 -22.70
C ARG A 454 -3.74 5.18 -22.04
N GLN A 455 -3.47 3.89 -21.82
CA GLN A 455 -2.22 3.41 -21.23
C GLN A 455 -1.02 3.82 -22.08
N ILE A 456 -1.14 3.75 -23.41
CA ILE A 456 -0.10 4.23 -24.33
C ILE A 456 0.07 5.75 -24.26
N ALA A 457 -1.05 6.50 -24.25
CA ALA A 457 -1.00 7.96 -24.16
C ALA A 457 -0.35 8.44 -22.84
N ASP A 458 -0.49 7.66 -21.76
CA ASP A 458 0.15 7.97 -20.48
C ASP A 458 1.69 7.97 -20.58
N HIS A 459 2.30 7.12 -21.45
CA HIS A 459 3.73 7.11 -21.71
C HIS A 459 4.24 8.32 -22.49
N THR A 460 3.36 9.05 -23.16
CA THR A 460 3.74 10.21 -23.99
C THR A 460 3.52 11.56 -23.29
N ARG A 461 3.05 11.55 -22.04
CA ARG A 461 2.83 12.77 -21.26
C ARG A 461 4.16 13.43 -20.89
N PRO A 462 4.21 14.77 -20.88
CA PRO A 462 5.38 15.49 -20.37
C PRO A 462 5.68 15.06 -18.92
N VAL A 463 6.94 14.72 -18.67
CA VAL A 463 7.44 14.32 -17.35
C VAL A 463 8.11 15.52 -16.71
N ARG A 464 7.70 15.87 -15.48
CA ARG A 464 8.29 16.96 -14.70
C ARG A 464 9.18 16.43 -13.58
N TYR A 465 8.77 15.31 -12.96
CA TYR A 465 9.49 14.67 -11.88
C TYR A 465 9.77 13.23 -12.25
N GLU A 466 11.03 12.84 -12.16
CA GLU A 466 11.51 11.54 -12.61
C GLU A 466 12.14 10.74 -11.47
N LEU A 467 11.88 9.45 -11.48
CA LEU A 467 12.58 8.51 -10.62
C LEU A 467 14.09 8.52 -10.98
N PRO A 468 14.98 8.66 -9.99
CA PRO A 468 16.41 8.63 -10.25
C PRO A 468 16.87 7.24 -10.69
N LEU A 469 17.97 7.20 -11.43
CA LEU A 469 18.63 5.92 -11.69
C LEU A 469 19.36 5.48 -10.41
N PRO A 470 19.26 4.20 -10.04
CA PRO A 470 19.90 3.72 -8.83
C PRO A 470 21.43 3.87 -8.94
N GLN A 471 22.03 4.35 -7.87
CA GLN A 471 23.45 4.15 -7.66
C GLN A 471 23.72 2.63 -7.54
N HIS A 472 24.86 2.18 -8.06
CA HIS A 472 25.21 0.77 -8.02
C HIS A 472 25.35 0.31 -6.56
N LEU A 473 24.35 -0.44 -6.07
CA LEU A 473 24.46 -1.16 -4.81
C LEU A 473 24.94 -2.58 -5.13
N ASP A 474 26.06 -2.97 -4.53
CA ASP A 474 26.43 -4.38 -4.50
C ASP A 474 25.46 -5.08 -3.52
N VAL A 475 24.53 -5.87 -4.08
CA VAL A 475 23.44 -6.53 -3.33
C VAL A 475 23.93 -7.82 -2.64
N THR A 476 25.22 -8.05 -2.51
CA THR A 476 25.77 -9.24 -1.82
C THR A 476 25.32 -9.32 -0.36
N ASP A 477 25.19 -8.19 0.34
CA ASP A 477 24.53 -8.14 1.64
C ASP A 477 23.12 -7.53 1.53
N ARG A 478 22.09 -8.36 1.52
CA ARG A 478 20.70 -7.95 1.44
C ARG A 478 20.22 -7.03 2.56
N ARG A 479 20.95 -7.00 3.73
CA ARG A 479 20.64 -6.06 4.81
C ARG A 479 20.87 -4.61 4.40
N GLN A 480 21.68 -4.35 3.39
CA GLN A 480 21.85 -3.02 2.80
C GLN A 480 20.57 -2.49 2.15
N LEU A 481 19.61 -3.36 1.82
CA LEU A 481 18.30 -2.98 1.30
C LEU A 481 17.34 -2.47 2.39
N TYR A 482 17.63 -2.74 3.66
CA TYR A 482 16.73 -2.35 4.75
C TYR A 482 16.75 -0.84 4.96
N VAL A 483 15.55 -0.25 5.10
CA VAL A 483 15.40 1.19 5.34
C VAL A 483 16.14 1.62 6.62
N HIS A 484 16.07 0.84 7.67
CA HIS A 484 16.67 1.18 8.97
C HIS A 484 18.21 0.98 9.05
N THR A 485 18.85 0.29 8.09
CA THR A 485 20.31 0.12 8.08
C THR A 485 21.04 1.10 7.17
N ARG A 486 20.36 1.74 6.24
CA ARG A 486 20.95 2.69 5.26
C ARG A 486 21.55 3.98 5.88
N GLY A 487 21.61 4.11 7.19
CA GLY A 487 22.21 5.27 7.86
C GLY A 487 23.63 5.06 8.41
N ALA A 488 24.11 3.80 8.50
CA ALA A 488 25.31 3.49 9.27
C ALA A 488 26.62 3.38 8.48
N THR A 489 26.63 3.48 7.14
CA THR A 489 27.80 3.11 6.32
C THR A 489 28.21 4.07 5.21
N GLN A 490 27.96 5.36 5.33
CA GLN A 490 28.68 6.34 4.51
C GLN A 490 29.33 7.39 5.43
N GLY A 491 30.38 6.95 6.14
CA GLY A 491 31.45 7.83 6.57
C GLY A 491 32.13 8.39 5.33
N ALA A 492 32.24 9.71 5.25
CA ALA A 492 32.92 10.41 4.18
C ALA A 492 34.29 9.79 3.89
N PRO A 493 34.74 9.70 2.62
CA PRO A 493 36.09 9.29 2.31
C PRO A 493 37.06 10.28 2.98
N GLY A 494 37.82 9.78 3.96
CA GLY A 494 38.83 10.54 4.67
C GLY A 494 39.73 11.26 3.66
N ARG A 495 39.84 12.58 3.77
CA ARG A 495 40.89 13.34 3.13
C ARG A 495 42.21 12.69 3.52
N ARG A 496 42.90 12.08 2.58
CA ARG A 496 44.31 11.74 2.72
C ARG A 496 45.04 13.05 2.93
N THR A 497 45.50 13.31 4.12
CA THR A 497 46.55 14.29 4.36
C THR A 497 47.84 13.71 3.77
N THR A 498 48.32 14.36 2.71
CA THR A 498 49.68 14.19 2.25
C THR A 498 50.61 14.83 3.26
N GLU A 499 51.47 14.08 3.90
CA GLU A 499 52.82 14.41 4.26
C GLU A 499 53.76 13.40 3.60
#